data_17f06778e82c7d3b9c3e7321a10f96c8
#
_entry.id   17f06778e82c7d3b9c3e7321a10f96c8
#
_cell.length_a   1.000
_cell.length_b   1.000
_cell.length_c   1.000
_cell.angle_alpha   90.00
_cell.angle_beta   90.00
_cell.angle_gamma   90.00
#
_symmetry.space_group_name_H-M   'P 1'
#
loop_
_entity.id
_entity.type
_entity.pdbx_description
1 polymer ?
#
loop_
_entity_poly.entity_id
_entity_poly.type
_entity_poly.pdbx_seq_one_letter_code
_entity_poly.pdbx_strand_id
1 'polypeptide(L)'
;MRIYADSASDLPKSFYEQEDVTLIPLRVHLKGKEYDDIIGVDMDEVYQAIRDGESLKTSQASPERFLKEFNALGQSGEEGIYIAFSSELSGTYNTAVMMAQQAKENYPDLKLTIIDTKCASLGYGLIVKEAARMKNEGKSYDEVTERARFNALHMEHLFTVDDLDYLAKGGRLSKASAFIGGLLSIKPVLDVEDGKLVPIEKYRGRKKVFKRLIELMKERGDSLSEQVIAISHSDDLVAAEDMKALIEENFHPKAVEIHLIGSVIAAHTGTGTISVFFLNQLPEK
;
A
#
# COMPACT_ATOMS: atom_id res chain seq x y z
N MET A 1 5.02 11.03 20.53
CA MET A 1 4.09 10.80 19.41
C MET A 1 4.23 9.35 18.94
N ARG A 2 3.12 8.64 18.73
CA ARG A 2 3.07 7.27 18.19
C ARG A 2 2.57 7.27 16.76
N ILE A 3 3.18 6.43 15.91
CA ILE A 3 2.73 6.20 14.54
C ILE A 3 2.15 4.77 14.48
N TYR A 4 0.97 4.66 13.89
CA TYR A 4 0.29 3.41 13.60
C TYR A 4 0.14 3.25 12.11
N ALA A 5 0.34 2.04 11.60
CA ALA A 5 0.09 1.71 10.21
C ALA A 5 -0.44 0.28 10.09
N ASP A 6 -1.26 0.02 9.09
CA ASP A 6 -1.74 -1.34 8.84
C ASP A 6 -0.85 -2.10 7.85
N SER A 7 -1.05 -3.40 7.77
CA SER A 7 -0.17 -4.30 7.01
C SER A 7 -0.26 -4.16 5.49
N ALA A 8 -1.30 -3.48 4.97
CA ALA A 8 -1.43 -3.25 3.53
C ALA A 8 -0.41 -2.25 2.95
N SER A 9 0.53 -1.77 3.79
CA SER A 9 1.69 -0.98 3.39
C SER A 9 2.78 -1.77 2.65
N ASP A 10 2.72 -3.11 2.72
CA ASP A 10 3.74 -4.04 2.22
C ASP A 10 5.16 -3.77 2.78
N LEU A 11 5.26 -3.07 3.91
CA LEU A 11 6.51 -2.91 4.64
C LEU A 11 6.84 -4.17 5.44
N PRO A 12 8.11 -4.57 5.50
CA PRO A 12 8.50 -5.78 6.23
C PRO A 12 8.33 -5.59 7.75
N LYS A 13 8.11 -6.68 8.47
CA LYS A 13 7.98 -6.68 9.94
C LYS A 13 9.13 -5.95 10.63
N SER A 14 10.35 -6.14 10.14
CA SER A 14 11.55 -5.49 10.67
C SER A 14 11.47 -3.96 10.63
N PHE A 15 10.80 -3.36 9.64
CA PHE A 15 10.60 -1.92 9.58
C PHE A 15 9.79 -1.41 10.79
N TYR A 16 8.67 -2.08 11.09
CA TYR A 16 7.83 -1.68 12.21
C TYR A 16 8.56 -1.75 13.56
N GLU A 17 9.41 -2.77 13.72
CA GLU A 17 10.21 -2.97 14.93
C GLU A 17 11.34 -1.94 15.05
N GLN A 18 12.04 -1.62 13.96
CA GLN A 18 13.18 -0.70 13.92
C GLN A 18 12.76 0.77 14.05
N GLU A 19 11.64 1.14 13.41
CA GLU A 19 11.18 2.53 13.36
C GLU A 19 10.15 2.88 14.44
N ASP A 20 9.88 1.96 15.36
CA ASP A 20 8.87 2.12 16.42
C ASP A 20 7.53 2.60 15.84
N VAL A 21 7.05 1.88 14.82
CA VAL A 21 5.73 2.03 14.22
C VAL A 21 4.85 0.87 14.67
N THR A 22 3.68 1.16 15.22
CA THR A 22 2.76 0.12 15.67
C THR A 22 2.02 -0.50 14.49
N LEU A 23 2.26 -1.80 14.24
CA LEU A 23 1.58 -2.56 13.20
C LEU A 23 0.16 -2.94 13.63
N ILE A 24 -0.82 -2.62 12.79
CA ILE A 24 -2.21 -3.09 12.87
C ILE A 24 -2.43 -4.10 11.74
N PRO A 25 -2.39 -5.41 11.98
CA PRO A 25 -2.49 -6.39 10.92
C PRO A 25 -3.92 -6.49 10.38
N LEU A 26 -4.06 -6.52 9.06
CA LEU A 26 -5.23 -7.06 8.38
C LEU A 26 -5.18 -8.60 8.48
N ARG A 27 -6.16 -9.28 7.93
CA ARG A 27 -6.24 -10.73 8.00
C ARG A 27 -6.36 -11.37 6.64
N VAL A 28 -5.72 -12.51 6.48
CA VAL A 28 -5.81 -13.39 5.31
C VAL A 28 -6.37 -14.75 5.70
N HIS A 29 -7.23 -15.29 4.86
CA HIS A 29 -7.80 -16.62 5.03
C HIS A 29 -7.11 -17.58 4.05
N LEU A 30 -6.38 -18.54 4.58
CA LEU A 30 -5.63 -19.54 3.82
C LEU A 30 -5.99 -20.94 4.34
N LYS A 31 -6.38 -21.86 3.45
CA LYS A 31 -6.72 -23.25 3.79
C LYS A 31 -7.72 -23.37 4.95
N GLY A 32 -8.73 -22.49 4.97
CA GLY A 32 -9.79 -22.48 5.98
C GLY A 32 -9.41 -21.94 7.36
N LYS A 33 -8.21 -21.35 7.50
CA LYS A 33 -7.75 -20.68 8.73
C LYS A 33 -7.55 -19.20 8.48
N GLU A 34 -7.71 -18.42 9.52
CA GLU A 34 -7.46 -16.97 9.52
C GLU A 34 -6.10 -16.67 10.16
N TYR A 35 -5.32 -15.81 9.52
CA TYR A 35 -3.99 -15.40 9.96
C TYR A 35 -3.90 -13.88 9.97
N ASP A 36 -3.17 -13.34 10.93
CA ASP A 36 -2.73 -11.94 10.89
C ASP A 36 -1.65 -11.76 9.81
N ASP A 37 -1.87 -10.84 8.91
CA ASP A 37 -0.94 -10.52 7.83
C ASP A 37 0.42 -10.06 8.38
N ILE A 38 1.51 -10.36 7.69
CA ILE A 38 2.92 -10.08 8.04
C ILE A 38 3.42 -10.95 9.22
N ILE A 39 2.63 -11.13 10.29
CA ILE A 39 3.13 -11.74 11.53
C ILE A 39 2.67 -13.18 11.75
N GLY A 40 1.61 -13.61 11.10
CA GLY A 40 0.98 -14.91 11.33
C GLY A 40 0.97 -15.84 10.14
N VAL A 41 1.41 -15.40 8.96
CA VAL A 41 1.32 -16.16 7.70
C VAL A 41 2.70 -16.28 7.04
N ASP A 42 2.95 -17.44 6.44
CA ASP A 42 4.12 -17.68 5.60
C ASP A 42 3.82 -17.23 4.16
N MET A 43 4.63 -16.32 3.63
CA MET A 43 4.44 -15.78 2.29
C MET A 43 4.67 -16.82 1.19
N ASP A 44 5.56 -17.80 1.39
CA ASP A 44 5.78 -18.89 0.43
C ASP A 44 4.53 -19.76 0.32
N GLU A 45 3.83 -20.05 1.44
CA GLU A 45 2.56 -20.76 1.43
C GLU A 45 1.45 -19.95 0.75
N VAL A 46 1.41 -18.63 0.95
CA VAL A 46 0.45 -17.74 0.31
C VAL A 46 0.62 -17.77 -1.22
N TYR A 47 1.84 -17.54 -1.70
CA TYR A 47 2.09 -17.54 -3.13
C TYR A 47 1.95 -18.92 -3.77
N GLN A 48 2.28 -19.99 -3.03
CA GLN A 48 2.00 -21.34 -3.52
C GLN A 48 0.50 -21.59 -3.69
N ALA A 49 -0.34 -21.21 -2.73
CA ALA A 49 -1.78 -21.33 -2.83
C ALA A 49 -2.35 -20.55 -4.03
N ILE A 50 -1.84 -19.31 -4.26
CA ILE A 50 -2.24 -18.50 -5.43
C ILE A 50 -1.85 -19.21 -6.74
N ARG A 51 -0.62 -19.76 -6.84
CA ARG A 51 -0.17 -20.53 -8.02
C ARG A 51 -1.02 -21.78 -8.27
N ASP A 52 -1.49 -22.43 -7.20
CA ASP A 52 -2.37 -23.60 -7.26
C ASP A 52 -3.82 -23.23 -7.61
N GLY A 53 -4.12 -21.93 -7.79
CA GLY A 53 -5.43 -21.41 -8.16
C GLY A 53 -6.41 -21.29 -7.00
N GLU A 54 -5.94 -21.34 -5.75
CA GLU A 54 -6.78 -21.09 -4.58
C GLU A 54 -7.21 -19.60 -4.55
N SER A 55 -8.49 -19.37 -4.23
CA SER A 55 -9.01 -18.03 -4.01
C SER A 55 -8.86 -17.67 -2.54
N LEU A 56 -7.87 -16.84 -2.24
CA LEU A 56 -7.68 -16.32 -0.90
C LEU A 56 -8.72 -15.23 -0.60
N LYS A 57 -9.11 -15.12 0.67
CA LYS A 57 -9.99 -14.07 1.16
C LYS A 57 -9.25 -13.24 2.19
N THR A 58 -9.64 -11.99 2.32
CA THR A 58 -9.08 -11.08 3.31
C THR A 58 -10.17 -10.46 4.16
N SER A 59 -9.82 -10.05 5.37
CA SER A 59 -10.67 -9.29 6.27
C SER A 59 -9.93 -8.03 6.73
N GLN A 60 -10.70 -7.02 7.07
CA GLN A 60 -10.18 -5.79 7.68
C GLN A 60 -9.47 -6.08 9.00
N ALA A 61 -8.68 -5.12 9.49
CA ALA A 61 -8.08 -5.20 10.81
C ALA A 61 -9.14 -5.27 11.92
N SER A 62 -8.82 -5.99 13.01
CA SER A 62 -9.77 -6.25 14.10
C SER A 62 -10.14 -4.96 14.86
N PRO A 63 -11.44 -4.73 15.11
CA PRO A 63 -11.89 -3.61 15.95
C PRO A 63 -11.26 -3.64 17.36
N GLU A 64 -11.10 -4.83 17.95
CA GLU A 64 -10.52 -5.01 19.28
C GLU A 64 -9.04 -4.59 19.29
N ARG A 65 -8.31 -4.84 18.21
CA ARG A 65 -6.93 -4.39 18.09
C ARG A 65 -6.83 -2.88 18.07
N PHE A 66 -7.64 -2.21 17.27
CA PHE A 66 -7.71 -0.74 17.25
C PHE A 66 -8.07 -0.17 18.62
N LEU A 67 -9.13 -0.68 19.23
CA LEU A 67 -9.59 -0.18 20.52
C LEU A 67 -8.52 -0.34 21.61
N LYS A 68 -7.82 -1.47 21.64
CA LYS A 68 -6.69 -1.71 22.55
C LYS A 68 -5.59 -0.65 22.37
N GLU A 69 -5.15 -0.43 21.15
CA GLU A 69 -4.05 0.50 20.85
C GLU A 69 -4.46 1.96 21.13
N PHE A 70 -5.69 2.35 20.79
CA PHE A 70 -6.18 3.72 21.01
C PHE A 70 -6.47 4.01 22.48
N ASN A 71 -6.97 3.03 23.24
CA ASN A 71 -7.08 3.16 24.70
C ASN A 71 -5.69 3.29 25.35
N ALA A 72 -4.69 2.52 24.90
CA ALA A 72 -3.34 2.63 25.42
C ALA A 72 -2.71 4.00 25.08
N LEU A 73 -3.01 4.56 23.89
CA LEU A 73 -2.63 5.93 23.53
C LEU A 73 -3.28 6.95 24.45
N GLY A 74 -4.60 6.86 24.66
CA GLY A 74 -5.35 7.76 25.57
C GLY A 74 -4.85 7.69 27.00
N GLN A 75 -4.53 6.49 27.50
CA GLN A 75 -3.96 6.31 28.83
C GLN A 75 -2.57 6.93 28.98
N SER A 76 -1.73 6.90 27.91
CA SER A 76 -0.38 7.48 27.94
C SER A 76 -0.37 9.00 27.86
N GLY A 77 -1.45 9.63 27.37
CA GLY A 77 -1.51 11.06 27.08
C GLY A 77 -0.63 11.49 25.91
N GLU A 78 -0.09 10.55 25.13
CA GLU A 78 0.70 10.84 23.94
C GLU A 78 -0.20 11.21 22.74
N GLU A 79 0.39 11.87 21.75
CA GLU A 79 -0.24 12.12 20.45
C GLU A 79 -0.06 10.89 19.53
N GLY A 80 -1.06 10.61 18.69
CA GLY A 80 -1.02 9.48 17.76
C GLY A 80 -1.44 9.85 16.34
N ILE A 81 -0.77 9.24 15.35
CA ILE A 81 -1.15 9.35 13.94
C ILE A 81 -1.35 7.92 13.42
N TYR A 82 -2.56 7.60 12.96
CA TYR A 82 -2.81 6.38 12.20
C TYR A 82 -2.86 6.73 10.70
N ILE A 83 -1.88 6.24 9.97
CA ILE A 83 -1.80 6.34 8.51
C ILE A 83 -2.47 5.08 7.98
N ALA A 84 -3.56 5.19 7.23
CA ALA A 84 -4.44 4.09 6.88
C ALA A 84 -4.40 3.75 5.39
N PHE A 85 -4.48 2.47 5.08
CA PHE A 85 -4.81 1.94 3.77
C PHE A 85 -6.12 2.55 3.23
N SER A 86 -6.25 2.69 1.91
CA SER A 86 -7.41 3.29 1.25
C SER A 86 -8.75 2.74 1.75
N SER A 87 -9.63 3.66 2.19
CA SER A 87 -11.01 3.36 2.59
C SER A 87 -11.88 2.80 1.47
N GLU A 88 -11.47 2.98 0.21
CA GLU A 88 -12.17 2.45 -0.97
C GLU A 88 -11.84 0.98 -1.26
N LEU A 89 -10.75 0.47 -0.66
CA LEU A 89 -10.28 -0.90 -0.85
C LEU A 89 -10.57 -1.80 0.35
N SER A 90 -10.69 -1.22 1.55
CA SER A 90 -10.93 -1.96 2.80
C SER A 90 -11.76 -1.16 3.80
N GLY A 91 -12.54 -1.86 4.62
CA GLY A 91 -13.24 -1.29 5.77
C GLY A 91 -12.34 -0.88 6.94
N THR A 92 -11.03 -1.14 6.87
CA THR A 92 -10.06 -0.92 7.96
C THR A 92 -10.04 0.52 8.44
N TYR A 93 -10.01 1.51 7.53
CA TYR A 93 -10.09 2.93 7.89
C TYR A 93 -11.36 3.27 8.68
N ASN A 94 -12.52 2.85 8.19
CA ASN A 94 -13.80 3.13 8.84
C ASN A 94 -13.88 2.47 10.22
N THR A 95 -13.34 1.26 10.37
CA THR A 95 -13.22 0.58 11.67
C THR A 95 -12.34 1.36 12.62
N ALA A 96 -11.19 1.86 12.17
CA ALA A 96 -10.30 2.70 12.98
C ALA A 96 -11.03 3.98 13.48
N VAL A 97 -11.76 4.66 12.59
CA VAL A 97 -12.54 5.86 12.95
C VAL A 97 -13.58 5.55 14.03
N MET A 98 -14.32 4.45 13.88
CA MET A 98 -15.32 4.02 14.89
C MET A 98 -14.66 3.71 16.24
N MET A 99 -13.55 3.00 16.23
CA MET A 99 -12.83 2.63 17.46
C MET A 99 -12.16 3.84 18.13
N ALA A 100 -11.72 4.82 17.36
CA ALA A 100 -11.22 6.08 17.90
C ALA A 100 -12.32 6.89 18.59
N GLN A 101 -13.53 6.91 18.03
CA GLN A 101 -14.68 7.54 18.68
C GLN A 101 -15.00 6.84 20.02
N GLN A 102 -15.03 5.52 20.04
CA GLN A 102 -15.24 4.75 21.27
C GLN A 102 -14.12 4.96 22.30
N ALA A 103 -12.86 5.04 21.88
CA ALA A 103 -11.75 5.34 22.77
C ALA A 103 -11.87 6.73 23.40
N LYS A 104 -12.39 7.72 22.66
CA LYS A 104 -12.64 9.09 23.17
C LYS A 104 -13.71 9.15 24.25
N GLU A 105 -14.63 8.19 24.31
CA GLU A 105 -15.59 8.10 25.43
C GLU A 105 -14.87 7.86 26.77
N ASN A 106 -13.77 7.08 26.73
CA ASN A 106 -12.96 6.80 27.92
C ASN A 106 -11.85 7.84 28.13
N TYR A 107 -11.36 8.44 27.05
CA TYR A 107 -10.24 9.39 27.03
C TYR A 107 -10.60 10.62 26.20
N PRO A 108 -11.39 11.58 26.76
CA PRO A 108 -11.88 12.75 26.01
C PRO A 108 -10.78 13.61 25.36
N ASP A 109 -9.61 13.65 26.01
CA ASP A 109 -8.44 14.42 25.53
C ASP A 109 -7.54 13.63 24.55
N LEU A 110 -7.99 12.45 24.08
CA LEU A 110 -7.25 11.63 23.13
C LEU A 110 -6.92 12.43 21.86
N LYS A 111 -5.63 12.73 21.64
CA LYS A 111 -5.11 13.37 20.45
C LYS A 111 -4.66 12.31 19.44
N LEU A 112 -5.56 11.94 18.55
CA LEU A 112 -5.35 10.95 17.50
C LEU A 112 -5.85 11.49 16.15
N THR A 113 -4.96 11.59 15.16
CA THR A 113 -5.32 11.83 13.77
C THR A 113 -5.33 10.52 13.00
N ILE A 114 -6.39 10.28 12.23
CA ILE A 114 -6.50 9.16 11.30
C ILE A 114 -6.50 9.72 9.88
N ILE A 115 -5.55 9.25 9.05
CA ILE A 115 -5.36 9.71 7.67
C ILE A 115 -5.77 8.60 6.73
N ASP A 116 -6.84 8.80 5.95
CA ASP A 116 -7.15 7.97 4.78
C ASP A 116 -6.21 8.36 3.64
N THR A 117 -5.23 7.53 3.36
CA THR A 117 -4.24 7.88 2.34
C THR A 117 -4.76 7.76 0.92
N LYS A 118 -5.85 7.04 0.68
CA LYS A 118 -6.30 6.64 -0.66
C LYS A 118 -5.23 5.87 -1.45
N CYS A 119 -4.23 5.34 -0.76
CA CYS A 119 -3.08 4.62 -1.31
C CYS A 119 -3.10 3.15 -0.89
N ALA A 120 -2.30 2.34 -1.57
CA ALA A 120 -2.12 0.91 -1.32
C ALA A 120 -0.65 0.49 -1.47
N SER A 121 -0.29 -0.67 -0.92
CA SER A 121 1.03 -1.27 -1.07
C SER A 121 2.14 -0.28 -0.69
N LEU A 122 3.28 -0.28 -1.37
CA LEU A 122 4.39 0.64 -1.05
C LEU A 122 4.09 2.12 -1.30
N GLY A 123 3.06 2.49 -2.10
CA GLY A 123 2.63 3.87 -2.19
C GLY A 123 2.16 4.39 -0.82
N TYR A 124 1.39 3.59 -0.11
CA TYR A 124 1.06 3.81 1.28
C TYR A 124 2.31 3.63 2.20
N GLY A 125 3.11 2.60 1.94
CA GLY A 125 4.34 2.32 2.69
C GLY A 125 5.33 3.48 2.70
N LEU A 126 5.56 4.17 1.58
CA LEU A 126 6.44 5.34 1.49
C LEU A 126 5.96 6.50 2.39
N ILE A 127 4.64 6.69 2.52
CA ILE A 127 4.07 7.71 3.42
C ILE A 127 4.38 7.36 4.88
N VAL A 128 4.26 6.08 5.25
CA VAL A 128 4.59 5.59 6.60
C VAL A 128 6.09 5.74 6.89
N LYS A 129 6.95 5.40 5.92
CA LYS A 129 8.42 5.57 6.04
C LYS A 129 8.80 7.03 6.28
N GLU A 130 8.23 7.95 5.52
CA GLU A 130 8.50 9.38 5.66
C GLU A 130 8.02 9.90 7.03
N ALA A 131 6.84 9.50 7.49
CA ALA A 131 6.32 9.88 8.80
C ALA A 131 7.23 9.36 9.94
N ALA A 132 7.71 8.12 9.84
CA ALA A 132 8.64 7.54 10.81
C ALA A 132 9.99 8.27 10.82
N ARG A 133 10.54 8.57 9.63
CA ARG A 133 11.78 9.35 9.49
C ARG A 133 11.65 10.73 10.16
N MET A 134 10.57 11.46 9.87
CA MET A 134 10.31 12.78 10.44
C MET A 134 10.16 12.74 11.98
N LYS A 135 9.45 11.70 12.49
CA LYS A 135 9.36 11.45 13.94
C LYS A 135 10.75 11.28 14.55
N ASN A 136 11.61 10.48 13.93
CA ASN A 136 12.97 10.21 14.42
C ASN A 136 13.89 11.44 14.34
N GLU A 137 13.61 12.36 13.42
CA GLU A 137 14.28 13.67 13.33
C GLU A 137 13.72 14.70 14.33
N GLY A 138 12.74 14.32 15.16
CA GLY A 138 12.18 15.20 16.19
C GLY A 138 11.18 16.22 15.66
N LYS A 139 10.60 16.01 14.47
CA LYS A 139 9.53 16.86 13.94
C LYS A 139 8.28 16.78 14.79
N SER A 140 7.53 17.87 14.82
CA SER A 140 6.29 17.99 15.57
C SER A 140 5.19 17.10 14.98
N TYR A 141 4.18 16.82 15.80
CA TYR A 141 2.98 16.10 15.39
C TYR A 141 2.28 16.73 14.17
N ASP A 142 2.19 18.07 14.16
CA ASP A 142 1.52 18.79 13.07
C ASP A 142 2.34 18.69 11.77
N GLU A 143 3.68 18.88 11.82
CA GLU A 143 4.55 18.73 10.65
C GLU A 143 4.45 17.33 10.05
N VAL A 144 4.48 16.27 10.88
CA VAL A 144 4.35 14.88 10.40
C VAL A 144 2.97 14.62 9.80
N THR A 145 1.91 15.12 10.44
CA THR A 145 0.53 14.97 9.96
C THR A 145 0.33 15.67 8.61
N GLU A 146 0.80 16.90 8.48
CA GLU A 146 0.70 17.68 7.23
C GLU A 146 1.49 17.01 6.10
N ARG A 147 2.72 16.55 6.38
CA ARG A 147 3.54 15.83 5.40
C ARG A 147 2.89 14.52 4.95
N ALA A 148 2.33 13.75 5.87
CA ALA A 148 1.63 12.51 5.53
C ALA A 148 0.40 12.77 4.64
N ARG A 149 -0.38 13.83 4.92
CA ARG A 149 -1.51 14.26 4.09
C ARG A 149 -1.07 14.72 2.71
N PHE A 150 0.00 15.52 2.65
CA PHE A 150 0.57 15.98 1.39
C PHE A 150 1.02 14.80 0.53
N ASN A 151 1.81 13.90 1.08
CA ASN A 151 2.29 12.74 0.35
C ASN A 151 1.14 11.81 -0.10
N ALA A 152 0.10 11.65 0.72
CA ALA A 152 -1.09 10.88 0.35
C ALA A 152 -1.83 11.46 -0.87
N LEU A 153 -1.91 12.80 -0.95
CA LEU A 153 -2.55 13.50 -2.07
C LEU A 153 -1.75 13.40 -3.37
N HIS A 154 -0.43 13.31 -3.26
CA HIS A 154 0.50 13.37 -4.40
C HIS A 154 1.17 12.04 -4.75
N MET A 155 0.76 10.93 -4.12
CA MET A 155 1.31 9.60 -4.40
C MET A 155 0.69 8.98 -5.64
N GLU A 156 1.50 8.77 -6.66
CA GLU A 156 1.13 8.06 -7.88
C GLU A 156 1.32 6.54 -7.72
N HIS A 157 0.41 5.79 -8.32
CA HIS A 157 0.40 4.34 -8.33
C HIS A 157 0.22 3.87 -9.76
N LEU A 158 1.27 3.39 -10.38
CA LEU A 158 1.20 2.79 -11.71
C LEU A 158 1.52 1.32 -11.62
N PHE A 159 0.63 0.44 -12.10
CA PHE A 159 0.88 -0.99 -11.97
C PHE A 159 0.30 -1.81 -13.12
N THR A 160 0.75 -3.05 -13.19
CA THR A 160 0.24 -4.08 -14.09
C THR A 160 0.06 -5.38 -13.32
N VAL A 161 -0.89 -6.19 -13.75
CA VAL A 161 -1.13 -7.54 -13.24
C VAL A 161 -1.01 -8.55 -14.37
N ASP A 162 -0.70 -9.79 -14.04
CA ASP A 162 -0.66 -10.85 -15.04
C ASP A 162 -2.07 -11.33 -15.42
N ASP A 163 -2.99 -11.35 -14.47
CA ASP A 163 -4.37 -11.79 -14.66
C ASP A 163 -5.36 -10.74 -14.14
N LEU A 164 -5.99 -10.02 -15.08
CA LEU A 164 -7.00 -9.01 -14.75
C LEU A 164 -8.30 -9.64 -14.24
N ASP A 165 -8.62 -10.85 -14.68
CA ASP A 165 -9.81 -11.57 -14.22
C ASP A 165 -9.65 -12.00 -12.75
N TYR A 166 -8.42 -12.34 -12.33
CA TYR A 166 -8.11 -12.61 -10.92
C TYR A 166 -8.35 -11.35 -10.06
N LEU A 167 -7.82 -10.21 -10.49
CA LEU A 167 -8.02 -8.92 -9.80
C LEU A 167 -9.51 -8.53 -9.77
N ALA A 168 -10.25 -8.73 -10.85
CA ALA A 168 -11.67 -8.44 -10.92
C ALA A 168 -12.50 -9.33 -9.96
N LYS A 169 -12.16 -10.62 -9.85
CA LYS A 169 -12.77 -11.54 -8.87
C LYS A 169 -12.51 -11.11 -7.43
N GLY A 170 -11.39 -10.47 -7.18
CA GLY A 170 -11.06 -9.85 -5.88
C GLY A 170 -12.01 -8.71 -5.47
N GLY A 171 -12.80 -8.17 -6.41
CA GLY A 171 -13.86 -7.18 -6.16
C GLY A 171 -13.38 -5.77 -5.83
N ARG A 172 -12.11 -5.44 -6.02
CA ARG A 172 -11.52 -4.12 -5.78
C ARG A 172 -11.25 -3.32 -7.05
N LEU A 173 -11.50 -3.93 -8.22
CA LEU A 173 -11.32 -3.27 -9.51
C LEU A 173 -12.57 -2.48 -9.89
N SER A 174 -12.42 -1.18 -10.08
CA SER A 174 -13.47 -0.28 -10.57
C SER A 174 -13.45 -0.22 -12.11
N LYS A 175 -14.62 0.01 -12.74
CA LYS A 175 -14.74 0.15 -14.21
C LYS A 175 -14.22 -1.07 -15.01
N ALA A 176 -14.24 -2.26 -14.43
CA ALA A 176 -13.66 -3.49 -15.01
C ALA A 176 -14.31 -3.93 -16.32
N SER A 177 -15.60 -3.68 -16.54
CA SER A 177 -16.40 -4.27 -17.63
C SER A 177 -15.86 -4.03 -19.05
N ALA A 178 -15.19 -2.91 -19.27
CA ALA A 178 -14.58 -2.59 -20.58
C ALA A 178 -13.24 -3.32 -20.85
N PHE A 179 -12.67 -3.93 -19.82
CA PHE A 179 -11.34 -4.54 -19.86
C PHE A 179 -11.37 -6.06 -19.70
N ILE A 180 -12.44 -6.61 -19.12
CA ILE A 180 -12.64 -8.06 -18.88
C ILE A 180 -13.00 -8.77 -20.18
N GLY A 181 -12.54 -10.00 -20.34
CA GLY A 181 -12.85 -10.85 -21.50
C GLY A 181 -11.89 -10.67 -22.68
N GLY A 182 -10.67 -10.26 -22.40
CA GLY A 182 -9.63 -10.05 -23.40
C GLY A 182 -8.87 -11.30 -23.83
N LEU A 183 -8.22 -11.21 -25.00
CA LEU A 183 -7.34 -12.21 -25.56
C LEU A 183 -6.17 -12.53 -24.63
N LEU A 184 -5.77 -13.79 -24.61
CA LEU A 184 -4.52 -14.26 -24.00
C LEU A 184 -3.34 -13.31 -24.35
N SER A 185 -2.54 -12.91 -23.36
CA SER A 185 -1.38 -11.99 -23.49
C SER A 185 -1.70 -10.49 -23.49
N ILE A 186 -2.93 -10.06 -23.24
CA ILE A 186 -3.22 -8.65 -22.98
C ILE A 186 -2.88 -8.34 -21.50
N LYS A 187 -2.04 -7.34 -21.29
CA LYS A 187 -1.63 -6.86 -19.98
C LYS A 187 -2.18 -5.45 -19.76
N PRO A 188 -2.86 -5.20 -18.64
CA PRO A 188 -3.38 -3.86 -18.34
C PRO A 188 -2.27 -2.94 -17.83
N VAL A 189 -2.46 -1.64 -18.03
CA VAL A 189 -1.89 -0.58 -17.20
C VAL A 189 -3.01 -0.12 -16.27
N LEU A 190 -2.73 -0.12 -14.98
CA LEU A 190 -3.67 0.24 -13.94
C LEU A 190 -3.14 1.42 -13.13
N ASP A 191 -4.07 2.13 -12.51
CA ASP A 191 -3.85 3.30 -11.68
C ASP A 191 -4.68 3.20 -10.38
N VAL A 192 -4.43 4.11 -9.44
CA VAL A 192 -5.31 4.33 -8.28
C VAL A 192 -5.91 5.73 -8.39
N GLU A 193 -7.20 5.81 -8.72
CA GLU A 193 -7.96 7.05 -8.79
C GLU A 193 -8.89 7.16 -7.56
N ASP A 194 -8.75 8.22 -6.78
CA ASP A 194 -9.55 8.45 -5.56
C ASP A 194 -9.59 7.21 -4.63
N GLY A 195 -8.47 6.50 -4.54
CA GLY A 195 -8.33 5.31 -3.71
C GLY A 195 -8.85 4.00 -4.32
N LYS A 196 -9.32 4.00 -5.57
CA LYS A 196 -9.86 2.83 -6.29
C LYS A 196 -8.92 2.36 -7.37
N LEU A 197 -8.82 1.05 -7.57
CA LEU A 197 -8.05 0.49 -8.68
C LEU A 197 -8.81 0.69 -9.99
N VAL A 198 -8.18 1.33 -10.97
CA VAL A 198 -8.77 1.68 -12.26
C VAL A 198 -7.88 1.22 -13.41
N PRO A 199 -8.37 0.42 -14.36
CA PRO A 199 -7.62 0.12 -15.57
C PRO A 199 -7.70 1.31 -16.53
N ILE A 200 -6.54 1.81 -16.97
CA ILE A 200 -6.45 2.99 -17.84
C ILE A 200 -6.09 2.63 -19.29
N GLU A 201 -5.23 1.64 -19.50
CA GLU A 201 -4.77 1.22 -20.82
C GLU A 201 -4.56 -0.30 -20.86
N LYS A 202 -4.39 -0.86 -22.06
CA LYS A 202 -4.05 -2.27 -22.25
C LYS A 202 -3.09 -2.47 -23.42
N TYR A 203 -2.12 -3.35 -23.25
CA TYR A 203 -1.10 -3.65 -24.26
C TYR A 203 -0.91 -5.14 -24.44
N ARG A 204 -0.37 -5.52 -25.58
CA ARG A 204 0.04 -6.90 -25.83
C ARG A 204 1.49 -7.09 -25.41
N GLY A 205 1.69 -7.86 -24.32
CA GLY A 205 2.99 -8.22 -23.79
C GLY A 205 3.61 -7.20 -22.82
N ARG A 206 4.34 -7.71 -21.83
CA ARG A 206 4.89 -6.96 -20.67
C ARG A 206 5.85 -5.82 -21.09
N LYS A 207 6.69 -6.03 -22.09
CA LYS A 207 7.65 -4.99 -22.55
C LYS A 207 6.96 -3.68 -22.94
N LYS A 208 5.79 -3.75 -23.60
CA LYS A 208 5.04 -2.55 -23.98
C LYS A 208 4.42 -1.86 -22.77
N VAL A 209 3.95 -2.64 -21.80
CA VAL A 209 3.44 -2.10 -20.53
C VAL A 209 4.56 -1.37 -19.79
N PHE A 210 5.71 -1.98 -19.60
CA PHE A 210 6.85 -1.37 -18.91
C PHE A 210 7.28 -0.06 -19.58
N LYS A 211 7.37 -0.06 -20.92
CA LYS A 211 7.65 1.18 -21.64
C LYS A 211 6.60 2.26 -21.35
N ARG A 212 5.31 1.88 -21.34
CA ARG A 212 4.24 2.83 -21.04
C ARG A 212 4.25 3.33 -19.59
N LEU A 213 4.60 2.48 -18.62
CA LEU A 213 4.79 2.90 -17.23
C LEU A 213 5.89 3.97 -17.13
N ILE A 214 7.03 3.80 -17.81
CA ILE A 214 8.10 4.81 -17.86
C ILE A 214 7.62 6.12 -18.50
N GLU A 215 6.84 6.05 -19.59
CA GLU A 215 6.26 7.24 -20.23
C GLU A 215 5.32 7.98 -19.26
N LEU A 216 4.43 7.26 -18.56
CA LEU A 216 3.52 7.83 -17.56
C LEU A 216 4.26 8.43 -16.37
N MET A 217 5.32 7.78 -15.90
CA MET A 217 6.18 8.34 -14.85
C MET A 217 6.78 9.68 -15.30
N LYS A 218 7.25 9.77 -16.56
CA LYS A 218 7.78 11.02 -17.13
C LYS A 218 6.72 12.10 -17.29
N GLU A 219 5.50 11.71 -17.64
CA GLU A 219 4.37 12.63 -17.80
C GLU A 219 3.86 13.21 -16.47
N ARG A 220 3.89 12.40 -15.40
CA ARG A 220 3.23 12.71 -14.13
C ARG A 220 4.19 13.05 -12.99
N GLY A 221 5.41 12.50 -13.00
CA GLY A 221 6.36 12.64 -11.89
C GLY A 221 6.99 14.03 -11.82
N ASP A 222 7.17 14.52 -10.61
CA ASP A 222 7.93 15.72 -10.33
C ASP A 222 9.35 15.36 -9.88
N SER A 223 10.37 15.92 -10.57
CA SER A 223 11.77 15.82 -10.15
C SER A 223 12.17 14.40 -9.69
N LEU A 224 11.88 13.38 -10.52
CA LEU A 224 12.06 11.96 -10.18
C LEU A 224 13.48 11.61 -9.74
N SER A 225 14.49 12.39 -10.19
CA SER A 225 15.89 12.23 -9.75
C SER A 225 16.11 12.62 -8.27
N GLU A 226 15.19 13.37 -7.67
CA GLU A 226 15.24 13.75 -6.27
C GLU A 226 14.42 12.83 -5.35
N GLN A 227 13.78 11.81 -5.89
CA GLN A 227 12.91 10.91 -5.16
C GLN A 227 13.56 9.57 -4.83
N VAL A 228 13.03 8.90 -3.82
CA VAL A 228 13.09 7.45 -3.66
C VAL A 228 11.85 6.89 -4.35
N ILE A 229 12.05 6.05 -5.36
CA ILE A 229 10.98 5.38 -6.09
C ILE A 229 10.84 3.97 -5.53
N ALA A 230 9.62 3.51 -5.31
CA ALA A 230 9.40 2.16 -4.82
C ALA A 230 8.76 1.27 -5.90
N ILE A 231 9.14 0.00 -5.88
CA ILE A 231 8.56 -1.06 -6.70
C ILE A 231 8.05 -2.15 -5.75
N SER A 232 6.81 -2.58 -5.92
CA SER A 232 6.35 -3.82 -5.30
C SER A 232 6.06 -4.88 -6.37
N HIS A 233 6.32 -6.16 -6.02
CA HIS A 233 6.09 -7.27 -6.92
C HIS A 233 5.41 -8.45 -6.23
N SER A 234 4.59 -9.19 -6.99
CA SER A 234 3.97 -10.44 -6.55
C SER A 234 4.71 -11.62 -7.18
N ASP A 235 5.66 -12.22 -6.43
CA ASP A 235 6.38 -13.43 -6.83
C ASP A 235 7.09 -13.34 -8.21
N ASP A 236 7.54 -12.14 -8.60
CA ASP A 236 8.25 -11.88 -9.86
C ASP A 236 9.37 -10.85 -9.68
N LEU A 237 10.38 -11.24 -8.90
CA LEU A 237 11.53 -10.38 -8.63
C LEU A 237 12.30 -10.02 -9.91
N VAL A 238 12.37 -10.94 -10.89
CA VAL A 238 13.07 -10.69 -12.17
C VAL A 238 12.43 -9.51 -12.91
N ALA A 239 11.10 -9.49 -12.99
CA ALA A 239 10.39 -8.39 -13.62
C ALA A 239 10.50 -7.08 -12.84
N ALA A 240 10.60 -7.14 -11.51
CA ALA A 240 10.83 -5.96 -10.68
C ALA A 240 12.23 -5.37 -10.91
N GLU A 241 13.26 -6.21 -11.05
CA GLU A 241 14.63 -5.77 -11.37
C GLU A 241 14.72 -5.21 -12.81
N ASP A 242 14.00 -5.79 -13.78
CA ASP A 242 13.89 -5.22 -15.12
C ASP A 242 13.25 -3.81 -15.07
N MET A 243 12.20 -3.62 -14.28
CA MET A 243 11.56 -2.31 -14.11
C MET A 243 12.50 -1.33 -13.41
N LYS A 244 13.21 -1.77 -12.36
CA LYS A 244 14.20 -0.95 -11.66
C LYS A 244 15.27 -0.44 -12.62
N ALA A 245 15.84 -1.32 -13.47
CA ALA A 245 16.84 -0.93 -14.45
C ALA A 245 16.32 0.16 -15.41
N LEU A 246 15.06 0.03 -15.88
CA LEU A 246 14.43 1.05 -16.73
C LEU A 246 14.25 2.38 -15.99
N ILE A 247 13.85 2.36 -14.72
CA ILE A 247 13.69 3.56 -13.89
C ILE A 247 15.04 4.25 -13.68
N GLU A 248 16.07 3.49 -13.32
CA GLU A 248 17.42 4.02 -13.09
C GLU A 248 18.01 4.62 -14.37
N GLU A 249 17.84 3.96 -15.51
CA GLU A 249 18.30 4.46 -16.83
C GLU A 249 17.62 5.77 -17.24
N ASN A 250 16.32 5.91 -16.98
CA ASN A 250 15.54 7.05 -17.48
C ASN A 250 15.52 8.24 -16.53
N PHE A 251 15.58 8.02 -15.21
CA PHE A 251 15.31 9.07 -14.22
C PHE A 251 16.44 9.31 -13.22
N HIS A 252 17.39 8.37 -13.05
CA HIS A 252 18.49 8.47 -12.08
C HIS A 252 18.02 8.88 -10.67
N PRO A 253 17.02 8.18 -10.08
CA PRO A 253 16.48 8.56 -8.78
C PRO A 253 17.51 8.41 -7.66
N LYS A 254 17.25 9.01 -6.47
CA LYS A 254 18.12 8.82 -5.30
C LYS A 254 18.27 7.35 -4.90
N ALA A 255 17.20 6.59 -5.00
CA ALA A 255 17.20 5.14 -4.81
C ALA A 255 15.94 4.53 -5.46
N VAL A 256 16.02 3.23 -5.77
CA VAL A 256 14.87 2.40 -6.13
C VAL A 256 14.79 1.25 -5.13
N GLU A 257 13.70 1.19 -4.39
CA GLU A 257 13.43 0.13 -3.42
C GLU A 257 12.51 -0.93 -4.02
N ILE A 258 12.81 -2.22 -3.81
CA ILE A 258 11.98 -3.34 -4.25
C ILE A 258 11.50 -4.12 -3.03
N HIS A 259 10.20 -4.36 -2.94
CA HIS A 259 9.61 -5.19 -1.89
C HIS A 259 8.62 -6.21 -2.46
N LEU A 260 8.51 -7.34 -1.77
CA LEU A 260 7.48 -8.34 -2.05
C LEU A 260 6.12 -7.82 -1.59
N ILE A 261 5.09 -7.99 -2.40
CA ILE A 261 3.70 -7.70 -2.03
C ILE A 261 3.24 -8.66 -0.93
N GLY A 262 2.65 -8.12 0.13
CA GLY A 262 2.14 -8.88 1.26
C GLY A 262 0.87 -9.69 0.96
N SER A 263 0.50 -10.59 1.88
CA SER A 263 -0.57 -11.57 1.67
C SER A 263 -1.92 -10.96 1.37
N VAL A 264 -2.25 -9.83 2.01
CA VAL A 264 -3.55 -9.15 1.81
C VAL A 264 -3.67 -8.56 0.41
N ILE A 265 -2.64 -7.91 -0.10
CA ILE A 265 -2.67 -7.34 -1.45
C ILE A 265 -2.57 -8.48 -2.48
N ALA A 266 -1.65 -9.46 -2.30
CA ALA A 266 -1.47 -10.60 -3.20
C ALA A 266 -2.75 -11.43 -3.36
N ALA A 267 -3.55 -11.58 -2.30
CA ALA A 267 -4.84 -12.27 -2.34
C ALA A 267 -5.82 -11.69 -3.38
N HIS A 268 -5.66 -10.41 -3.72
CA HIS A 268 -6.51 -9.72 -4.72
C HIS A 268 -5.82 -9.51 -6.06
N THR A 269 -4.51 -9.35 -6.09
CA THR A 269 -3.77 -9.03 -7.33
C THR A 269 -3.18 -10.25 -8.03
N GLY A 270 -3.01 -11.34 -7.31
CA GLY A 270 -2.39 -12.57 -7.83
C GLY A 270 -0.86 -12.43 -7.97
N THR A 271 -0.25 -13.42 -8.63
CA THR A 271 1.17 -13.40 -9.00
C THR A 271 1.44 -12.52 -10.22
N GLY A 272 2.70 -12.10 -10.41
CA GLY A 272 3.14 -11.35 -11.60
C GLY A 272 2.74 -9.87 -11.61
N THR A 273 2.22 -9.34 -10.50
CA THR A 273 1.97 -7.91 -10.33
C THR A 273 3.29 -7.15 -10.20
N ILE A 274 3.42 -6.03 -10.91
CA ILE A 274 4.51 -5.06 -10.76
C ILE A 274 3.88 -3.69 -10.60
N SER A 275 4.21 -3.02 -9.50
CA SER A 275 3.70 -1.68 -9.17
C SER A 275 4.85 -0.72 -8.93
N VAL A 276 4.69 0.53 -9.37
CA VAL A 276 5.68 1.61 -9.21
C VAL A 276 5.02 2.78 -8.49
N PHE A 277 5.73 3.36 -7.52
CA PHE A 277 5.22 4.44 -6.66
C PHE A 277 6.19 5.60 -6.63
N PHE A 278 5.68 6.80 -6.84
CA PHE A 278 6.44 8.05 -6.85
C PHE A 278 5.52 9.25 -6.55
N LEU A 279 6.08 10.41 -6.30
CA LEU A 279 5.29 11.61 -6.08
C LEU A 279 5.15 12.42 -7.39
N ASN A 280 3.95 12.92 -7.66
CA ASN A 280 3.67 13.84 -8.75
C ASN A 280 3.94 15.31 -8.39
N GLN A 281 4.18 15.57 -7.12
CA GLN A 281 4.63 16.86 -6.59
C GLN A 281 5.51 16.62 -5.37
N LEU A 282 6.68 17.23 -5.33
CA LEU A 282 7.53 17.21 -4.14
C LEU A 282 7.03 18.22 -3.11
N PRO A 283 7.10 17.90 -1.80
CA PRO A 283 6.80 18.87 -0.76
C PRO A 283 7.83 20.01 -0.76
N GLU A 284 7.38 21.21 -0.43
CA GLU A 284 8.28 22.34 -0.20
C GLU A 284 9.30 21.99 0.90
N LYS A 285 10.57 22.48 0.69
CA LYS A 285 11.71 22.19 1.59
C LYS A 285 11.60 22.94 2.90
#